data_7ff657eb4a2302011c470809b7391ca6
#
_entry.id   7ff657eb4a2302011c470809b7391ca6
#
_cell.length_a   1.000
_cell.length_b   1.000
_cell.length_c   1.000
_cell.angle_alpha   90.00
_cell.angle_beta   90.00
_cell.angle_gamma   90.00
#
_symmetry.space_group_name_H-M   'P 1'
#
loop_
_entity.id
_entity.type
_entity.pdbx_description
1 polymer ?
#
loop_
_entity_poly.entity_id
_entity_poly.type
_entity_poly.pdbx_seq_one_letter_code
_entity_poly.pdbx_strand_id
1 'polypeptide(L)'
;FYFPEAILSYQTASHYDPEHPMPYWGLAHAMGPNPNSRYARMPDDPKGEGLKAINSALSRIQNATPIEAELIRALHVLYDKESISDDAKRDQAYLAAMRELNRRYPDHSDIAALYASAYMSIGRWDYWDSEGNPKAETMAVAEALEHIMATDLSNPGVLHLHIHLICLLYTSPSPRDWLQ
;
A
#
# COMPACT_ATOMS: atom_id res chain seq x y z
N PHE A 1 8.95 -4.23 6.89
CA PHE A 1 8.94 -4.12 5.44
C PHE A 1 10.37 -3.95 4.92
N TYR A 2 10.82 -4.90 4.11
CA TYR A 2 12.17 -4.98 3.59
C TYR A 2 12.14 -4.64 2.10
N PHE A 3 12.01 -3.34 1.78
CA PHE A 3 11.84 -2.86 0.41
C PHE A 3 13.03 -3.17 -0.51
N PRO A 4 14.31 -3.06 -0.07
CA PRO A 4 15.43 -3.43 -0.92
C PRO A 4 15.39 -4.88 -1.40
N GLU A 5 15.08 -5.83 -0.51
CA GLU A 5 14.94 -7.23 -0.86
C GLU A 5 13.70 -7.50 -1.72
N ALA A 6 12.60 -6.79 -1.48
CA ALA A 6 11.42 -6.88 -2.32
C ALA A 6 11.74 -6.42 -3.76
N ILE A 7 12.47 -5.31 -3.91
CA ILE A 7 12.91 -4.81 -5.21
C ILE A 7 13.76 -5.86 -5.93
N LEU A 8 14.78 -6.44 -5.27
CA LEU A 8 15.62 -7.48 -5.85
C LEU A 8 14.83 -8.74 -6.22
N SER A 9 13.88 -9.14 -5.37
CA SER A 9 13.03 -10.30 -5.62
C SER A 9 12.12 -10.09 -6.83
N TYR A 10 11.50 -8.92 -6.98
CA TYR A 10 10.68 -8.60 -8.15
C TYR A 10 11.50 -8.43 -9.43
N GLN A 11 12.70 -7.86 -9.35
CA GLN A 11 13.64 -7.84 -10.48
C GLN A 11 14.00 -9.25 -10.93
N THR A 12 14.28 -10.14 -9.98
CA THR A 12 14.55 -11.55 -10.27
C THR A 12 13.34 -12.23 -10.90
N ALA A 13 12.15 -12.03 -10.34
CA ALA A 13 10.91 -12.60 -10.88
C ALA A 13 10.62 -12.12 -12.32
N SER A 14 10.84 -10.83 -12.61
CA SER A 14 10.67 -10.30 -13.97
C SER A 14 11.68 -10.86 -14.97
N HIS A 15 12.83 -11.35 -14.49
CA HIS A 15 13.80 -12.04 -15.34
C HIS A 15 13.35 -13.48 -15.69
N TYR A 16 12.71 -14.19 -14.75
CA TYR A 16 12.22 -15.55 -14.97
C TYR A 16 10.93 -15.58 -15.79
N ASP A 17 10.04 -14.60 -15.60
CA ASP A 17 8.80 -14.47 -16.37
C ASP A 17 8.64 -13.02 -16.86
N PRO A 18 9.31 -12.64 -17.94
CA PRO A 18 9.31 -11.28 -18.45
C PRO A 18 7.97 -10.84 -19.07
N GLU A 19 7.09 -11.79 -19.39
CA GLU A 19 5.78 -11.50 -20.00
C GLU A 19 4.66 -11.33 -18.95
N HIS A 20 4.86 -11.80 -17.72
CA HIS A 20 3.88 -11.62 -16.67
C HIS A 20 3.95 -10.20 -16.07
N PRO A 21 2.81 -9.48 -15.91
CA PRO A 21 2.82 -8.10 -15.47
C PRO A 21 3.11 -7.91 -13.97
N MET A 22 2.79 -8.90 -13.13
CA MET A 22 2.84 -8.73 -11.67
C MET A 22 4.24 -8.55 -11.07
N PRO A 23 5.33 -9.12 -11.59
CA PRO A 23 6.67 -8.75 -11.14
C PRO A 23 6.97 -7.25 -11.30
N TYR A 24 6.55 -6.64 -12.40
CA TYR A 24 6.72 -5.20 -12.64
C TYR A 24 5.82 -4.35 -11.76
N TRP A 25 4.58 -4.81 -11.51
CA TRP A 25 3.68 -4.18 -10.53
C TRP A 25 4.28 -4.21 -9.12
N GLY A 26 4.80 -5.37 -8.69
CA GLY A 26 5.44 -5.54 -7.40
C GLY A 26 6.68 -4.64 -7.23
N LEU A 27 7.47 -4.51 -8.29
CA LEU A 27 8.62 -3.60 -8.33
C LEU A 27 8.18 -2.15 -8.16
N ALA A 28 7.16 -1.70 -8.90
CA ALA A 28 6.59 -0.36 -8.75
C ALA A 28 6.01 -0.13 -7.36
N HIS A 29 5.27 -1.10 -6.81
CA HIS A 29 4.72 -1.02 -5.47
C HIS A 29 5.82 -0.90 -4.40
N ALA A 30 6.89 -1.68 -4.50
CA ALA A 30 8.02 -1.62 -3.57
C ALA A 30 8.77 -0.28 -3.62
N MET A 31 8.73 0.43 -4.74
CA MET A 31 9.32 1.78 -4.91
C MET A 31 8.37 2.92 -4.52
N GLY A 32 7.12 2.62 -4.20
CA GLY A 32 6.11 3.59 -3.79
C GLY A 32 6.26 4.08 -2.35
N PRO A 33 5.38 5.00 -1.93
CA PRO A 33 5.34 5.46 -0.56
C PRO A 33 4.94 4.32 0.40
N ASN A 34 5.47 4.38 1.61
CA ASN A 34 5.16 3.42 2.66
C ASN A 34 4.78 4.12 3.97
N PRO A 35 4.03 3.46 4.89
CA PRO A 35 3.55 4.07 6.13
C PRO A 35 4.64 4.57 7.06
N ASN A 36 5.79 3.90 7.10
CA ASN A 36 6.86 4.23 8.04
C ASN A 36 7.70 5.41 7.58
N SER A 37 8.07 5.43 6.31
CA SER A 37 8.91 6.49 5.78
C SER A 37 8.81 6.54 4.27
N ARG A 38 8.26 7.64 3.78
CA ARG A 38 8.11 7.85 2.35
C ARG A 38 9.50 7.88 1.70
N TYR A 39 9.77 6.93 0.82
CA TYR A 39 11.02 6.79 0.05
C TYR A 39 12.31 6.60 0.88
N ALA A 40 12.24 6.33 2.18
CA ALA A 40 13.46 6.01 2.93
C ALA A 40 14.09 4.70 2.47
N ARG A 41 15.41 4.68 2.32
CA ARG A 41 16.19 3.51 1.88
C ARG A 41 15.81 3.01 0.49
N MET A 42 15.27 3.88 -0.35
CA MET A 42 14.96 3.60 -1.75
C MET A 42 16.17 3.90 -2.66
N PRO A 43 16.13 3.45 -3.91
CA PRO A 43 17.05 3.91 -4.96
C PRO A 43 17.06 5.44 -5.10
N ASP A 44 18.06 5.99 -5.81
CA ASP A 44 18.23 7.44 -5.98
C ASP A 44 17.02 8.12 -6.64
N ASP A 45 16.34 7.46 -7.58
CA ASP A 45 15.11 7.94 -8.21
C ASP A 45 13.96 6.91 -8.11
N PRO A 46 13.39 6.70 -6.91
CA PRO A 46 12.33 5.71 -6.75
C PRO A 46 11.06 6.04 -7.53
N LYS A 47 10.76 7.33 -7.75
CA LYS A 47 9.59 7.76 -8.54
C LYS A 47 9.76 7.44 -10.02
N GLY A 48 10.93 7.72 -10.59
CA GLY A 48 11.22 7.43 -11.99
C GLY A 48 11.31 5.93 -12.26
N GLU A 49 11.97 5.18 -11.40
CA GLU A 49 12.05 3.72 -11.52
C GLU A 49 10.69 3.04 -11.30
N GLY A 50 9.88 3.52 -10.35
CA GLY A 50 8.53 3.05 -10.14
C GLY A 50 7.61 3.33 -11.34
N LEU A 51 7.73 4.50 -11.97
CA LEU A 51 7.00 4.82 -13.21
C LEU A 51 7.39 3.89 -14.36
N LYS A 52 8.67 3.61 -14.56
CA LYS A 52 9.13 2.66 -15.58
C LYS A 52 8.56 1.27 -15.32
N ALA A 53 8.59 0.82 -14.07
CA ALA A 53 8.08 -0.49 -13.69
C ALA A 53 6.56 -0.60 -13.92
N ILE A 54 5.75 0.37 -13.48
CA ILE A 54 4.30 0.30 -13.68
C ILE A 54 3.91 0.40 -15.15
N ASN A 55 4.63 1.18 -15.97
CA ASN A 55 4.43 1.22 -17.41
C ASN A 55 4.77 -0.14 -18.06
N SER A 56 5.78 -0.84 -17.55
CA SER A 56 6.10 -2.21 -17.98
C SER A 56 4.99 -3.20 -17.62
N ALA A 57 4.35 -3.06 -16.46
CA ALA A 57 3.18 -3.85 -16.08
C ALA A 57 1.99 -3.55 -17.01
N LEU A 58 1.70 -2.27 -17.27
CA LEU A 58 0.61 -1.83 -18.16
C LEU A 58 0.78 -2.37 -19.61
N SER A 59 1.99 -2.37 -20.13
CA SER A 59 2.25 -2.89 -21.49
C SER A 59 2.01 -4.40 -21.63
N ARG A 60 1.91 -5.12 -20.51
CA ARG A 60 1.67 -6.57 -20.40
C ARG A 60 0.32 -6.92 -19.79
N ILE A 61 -0.56 -5.95 -19.60
CA ILE A 61 -1.81 -6.11 -18.85
C ILE A 61 -2.76 -7.17 -19.44
N GLN A 62 -2.61 -7.49 -20.71
CA GLN A 62 -3.36 -8.56 -21.38
C GLN A 62 -3.04 -9.96 -20.82
N ASN A 63 -1.90 -10.12 -20.14
CA ASN A 63 -1.48 -11.38 -19.50
C ASN A 63 -1.89 -11.44 -18.02
N ALA A 64 -2.55 -10.39 -17.50
CA ALA A 64 -3.03 -10.31 -16.12
C ALA A 64 -4.41 -10.96 -15.97
N THR A 65 -4.67 -11.50 -14.79
CA THR A 65 -6.05 -11.80 -14.37
C THR A 65 -6.85 -10.49 -14.21
N PRO A 66 -8.21 -10.55 -14.17
CA PRO A 66 -9.02 -9.34 -13.98
C PRO A 66 -8.64 -8.54 -12.73
N ILE A 67 -8.39 -9.20 -11.59
CA ILE A 67 -8.00 -8.53 -10.33
C ILE A 67 -6.62 -7.91 -10.45
N GLU A 68 -5.66 -8.61 -11.02
CA GLU A 68 -4.32 -8.09 -11.25
C GLU A 68 -4.33 -6.86 -12.17
N ALA A 69 -5.13 -6.90 -13.23
CA ALA A 69 -5.29 -5.75 -14.13
C ALA A 69 -5.84 -4.52 -13.42
N GLU A 70 -6.75 -4.71 -12.46
CA GLU A 70 -7.28 -3.62 -11.64
C GLU A 70 -6.24 -3.08 -10.66
N LEU A 71 -5.47 -3.94 -10.02
CA LEU A 71 -4.35 -3.54 -9.15
C LEU A 71 -3.28 -2.76 -9.92
N ILE A 72 -2.97 -3.16 -11.15
CA ILE A 72 -2.02 -2.44 -12.02
C ILE A 72 -2.55 -1.04 -12.33
N ARG A 73 -3.83 -0.90 -12.72
CA ARG A 73 -4.43 0.41 -13.01
C ARG A 73 -4.50 1.29 -11.77
N ALA A 74 -4.85 0.72 -10.62
CA ALA A 74 -4.88 1.45 -9.36
C ALA A 74 -3.50 2.01 -9.00
N LEU A 75 -2.46 1.19 -9.06
CA LEU A 75 -1.09 1.62 -8.73
C LEU A 75 -0.55 2.65 -9.73
N HIS A 76 -0.93 2.56 -11.01
CA HIS A 76 -0.51 3.52 -12.04
C HIS A 76 -0.89 4.95 -11.66
N VAL A 77 -2.07 5.16 -11.06
CA VAL A 77 -2.53 6.49 -10.62
C VAL A 77 -1.51 7.20 -9.73
N LEU A 78 -0.80 6.44 -8.90
CA LEU A 78 0.22 6.96 -7.99
C LEU A 78 1.42 7.60 -8.73
N TYR A 79 1.69 7.15 -9.96
CA TYR A 79 2.82 7.56 -10.79
C TYR A 79 2.44 8.50 -11.94
N ASP A 80 1.15 8.65 -12.25
CA ASP A 80 0.65 9.44 -13.37
C ASP A 80 0.69 10.95 -13.09
N LYS A 81 1.88 11.53 -13.30
CA LYS A 81 2.12 12.97 -13.15
C LYS A 81 1.48 13.81 -14.26
N GLU A 82 1.21 13.20 -15.41
CA GLU A 82 0.61 13.89 -16.54
C GLU A 82 -0.86 14.22 -16.28
N SER A 83 -1.61 13.26 -15.72
CA SER A 83 -3.01 13.47 -15.37
C SER A 83 -3.17 14.23 -14.05
N ILE A 84 -2.31 13.96 -13.05
CA ILE A 84 -2.37 14.59 -11.73
C ILE A 84 -0.96 15.03 -11.33
N SER A 85 -0.65 16.31 -11.47
CA SER A 85 0.69 16.85 -11.19
C SER A 85 1.07 16.85 -9.70
N ASP A 86 0.09 16.98 -8.80
CA ASP A 86 0.26 17.07 -7.36
C ASP A 86 0.41 15.68 -6.72
N ASP A 87 1.50 15.46 -5.96
CA ASP A 87 1.80 14.18 -5.31
C ASP A 87 0.71 13.77 -4.29
N ALA A 88 0.23 14.72 -3.48
CA ALA A 88 -0.77 14.42 -2.46
C ALA A 88 -2.12 14.05 -3.08
N LYS A 89 -2.47 14.66 -4.22
CA LYS A 89 -3.68 14.29 -4.97
C LYS A 89 -3.56 12.91 -5.59
N ARG A 90 -2.37 12.50 -6.05
CA ARG A 90 -2.15 11.13 -6.54
C ARG A 90 -2.26 10.11 -5.41
N ASP A 91 -1.71 10.42 -4.22
CA ASP A 91 -1.87 9.56 -3.04
C ASP A 91 -3.36 9.37 -2.69
N GLN A 92 -4.16 10.45 -2.70
CA GLN A 92 -5.60 10.39 -2.45
C GLN A 92 -6.36 9.61 -3.55
N ALA A 93 -5.98 9.79 -4.81
CA ALA A 93 -6.59 9.05 -5.91
C ALA A 93 -6.27 7.55 -5.85
N TYR A 94 -5.05 7.19 -5.46
CA TYR A 94 -4.67 5.80 -5.21
C TYR A 94 -5.45 5.20 -4.03
N LEU A 95 -5.57 5.92 -2.91
CA LEU A 95 -6.40 5.51 -1.78
C LEU A 95 -7.86 5.27 -2.20
N ALA A 96 -8.42 6.18 -2.99
CA ALA A 96 -9.79 6.02 -3.50
C ALA A 96 -9.94 4.78 -4.39
N ALA A 97 -8.96 4.49 -5.25
CA ALA A 97 -8.94 3.29 -6.07
C ALA A 97 -8.87 2.02 -5.22
N MET A 98 -8.00 1.98 -4.20
CA MET A 98 -7.88 0.83 -3.31
C MET A 98 -9.11 0.61 -2.43
N ARG A 99 -9.77 1.69 -1.98
CA ARG A 99 -11.07 1.60 -1.28
C ARG A 99 -12.12 0.95 -2.15
N GLU A 100 -12.23 1.36 -3.42
CA GLU A 100 -13.19 0.77 -4.35
C GLU A 100 -12.88 -0.70 -4.64
N LEU A 101 -11.62 -1.06 -4.77
CA LEU A 101 -11.21 -2.46 -4.91
C LEU A 101 -11.60 -3.28 -3.66
N ASN A 102 -11.33 -2.79 -2.46
CA ASN A 102 -11.73 -3.47 -1.22
C ASN A 102 -13.25 -3.64 -1.12
N ARG A 103 -14.02 -2.64 -1.53
CA ARG A 103 -15.50 -2.74 -1.56
C ARG A 103 -16.00 -3.83 -2.50
N ARG A 104 -15.32 -4.04 -3.66
CA ARG A 104 -15.69 -5.07 -4.64
C ARG A 104 -15.16 -6.46 -4.30
N TYR A 105 -14.04 -6.53 -3.61
CA TYR A 105 -13.36 -7.77 -3.23
C TYR A 105 -13.08 -7.81 -1.72
N PRO A 106 -14.12 -7.79 -0.87
CA PRO A 106 -13.95 -7.64 0.59
C PRO A 106 -13.20 -8.82 1.23
N ASP A 107 -13.26 -9.99 0.63
CA ASP A 107 -12.60 -11.21 1.12
C ASP A 107 -11.16 -11.40 0.60
N HIS A 108 -10.62 -10.42 -0.15
CA HIS A 108 -9.28 -10.54 -0.71
C HIS A 108 -8.25 -9.90 0.23
N SER A 109 -7.49 -10.73 0.93
CA SER A 109 -6.57 -10.28 2.00
C SER A 109 -5.50 -9.28 1.53
N ASP A 110 -4.93 -9.47 0.33
CA ASP A 110 -3.93 -8.54 -0.21
C ASP A 110 -4.55 -7.18 -0.54
N ILE A 111 -5.78 -7.15 -1.05
CA ILE A 111 -6.48 -5.88 -1.35
C ILE A 111 -6.77 -5.13 -0.06
N ALA A 112 -7.23 -5.81 1.00
CA ALA A 112 -7.43 -5.20 2.31
C ALA A 112 -6.13 -4.62 2.89
N ALA A 113 -5.03 -5.36 2.80
CA ALA A 113 -3.71 -4.88 3.22
C ALA A 113 -3.22 -3.68 2.40
N LEU A 114 -3.42 -3.69 1.08
CA LEU A 114 -3.04 -2.58 0.20
C LEU A 114 -3.89 -1.33 0.46
N TYR A 115 -5.19 -1.49 0.72
CA TYR A 115 -6.07 -0.39 1.11
C TYR A 115 -5.60 0.24 2.43
N ALA A 116 -5.33 -0.58 3.45
CA ALA A 116 -4.80 -0.11 4.72
C ALA A 116 -3.45 0.60 4.54
N SER A 117 -2.54 0.03 3.78
CA SER A 117 -1.23 0.63 3.49
C SER A 117 -1.35 1.97 2.78
N ALA A 118 -2.26 2.11 1.80
CA ALA A 118 -2.51 3.37 1.11
C ALA A 118 -3.02 4.46 2.07
N TYR A 119 -4.00 4.14 2.91
CA TYR A 119 -4.51 5.04 3.95
C TYR A 119 -3.41 5.47 4.93
N MET A 120 -2.67 4.51 5.45
CA MET A 120 -1.63 4.74 6.45
C MET A 120 -0.44 5.53 5.90
N SER A 121 -0.13 5.42 4.60
CA SER A 121 0.91 6.20 3.95
C SER A 121 0.58 7.70 3.89
N ILE A 122 -0.70 8.05 3.85
CA ILE A 122 -1.18 9.43 3.90
C ILE A 122 -1.25 9.93 5.34
N GLY A 123 -1.86 9.15 6.22
CA GLY A 123 -2.13 9.52 7.61
C GLY A 123 -0.90 9.62 8.51
N ARG A 124 0.18 8.86 8.19
CA ARG A 124 1.47 8.92 8.89
C ARG A 124 1.34 8.90 10.43
N TRP A 125 0.69 7.89 10.98
CA TRP A 125 0.44 7.69 12.41
C TRP A 125 -0.64 8.60 13.02
N ASP A 126 -1.22 9.53 12.28
CA ASP A 126 -2.27 10.42 12.73
C ASP A 126 -3.67 9.85 12.45
N TYR A 127 -3.96 8.65 12.98
CA TYR A 127 -5.22 7.92 12.74
C TYR A 127 -6.28 8.18 13.81
N TRP A 128 -5.86 8.60 14.99
CA TRP A 128 -6.71 8.85 16.16
C TRP A 128 -6.44 10.24 16.72
N ASP A 129 -7.45 10.88 17.31
CA ASP A 129 -7.24 12.11 18.04
C ASP A 129 -6.74 11.83 19.49
N SER A 130 -6.50 12.89 20.27
CA SER A 130 -6.03 12.80 21.65
C SER A 130 -7.04 12.17 22.63
N GLU A 131 -8.30 12.07 22.23
CA GLU A 131 -9.38 11.45 22.99
C GLU A 131 -9.64 10.00 22.58
N GLY A 132 -8.92 9.52 21.57
CA GLY A 132 -9.08 8.17 21.02
C GLY A 132 -10.21 8.05 19.99
N ASN A 133 -10.74 9.16 19.47
CA ASN A 133 -11.72 9.10 18.39
C ASN A 133 -11.03 8.88 17.04
N PRO A 134 -11.63 8.07 16.17
CA PRO A 134 -11.06 7.77 14.85
C PRO A 134 -11.11 8.98 13.92
N LYS A 135 -10.02 9.21 13.18
CA LYS A 135 -9.97 10.23 12.14
C LYS A 135 -10.32 9.61 10.78
N ALA A 136 -10.92 10.42 9.91
CA ALA A 136 -11.22 10.07 8.52
C ALA A 136 -11.71 8.61 8.34
N GLU A 137 -10.97 7.79 7.59
CA GLU A 137 -11.34 6.42 7.23
C GLU A 137 -10.80 5.35 8.21
N THR A 138 -10.25 5.75 9.37
CA THR A 138 -9.61 4.80 10.29
C THR A 138 -10.49 3.60 10.63
N MET A 139 -11.78 3.82 10.92
CA MET A 139 -12.69 2.72 11.23
C MET A 139 -12.96 1.83 10.04
N ALA A 140 -13.18 2.40 8.85
CA ALA A 140 -13.41 1.59 7.65
C ALA A 140 -12.20 0.72 7.29
N VAL A 141 -10.98 1.22 7.53
CA VAL A 141 -9.76 0.45 7.35
C VAL A 141 -9.60 -0.63 8.41
N ALA A 142 -9.92 -0.33 9.68
CA ALA A 142 -9.91 -1.32 10.76
C ALA A 142 -10.89 -2.47 10.45
N GLU A 143 -12.13 -2.13 10.09
CA GLU A 143 -13.17 -3.10 9.74
C GLU A 143 -12.75 -4.00 8.55
N ALA A 144 -12.11 -3.44 7.52
CA ALA A 144 -11.60 -4.21 6.39
C ALA A 144 -10.54 -5.23 6.81
N LEU A 145 -9.59 -4.84 7.67
CA LEU A 145 -8.56 -5.74 8.19
C LEU A 145 -9.16 -6.80 9.12
N GLU A 146 -10.06 -6.42 10.02
CA GLU A 146 -10.73 -7.31 10.96
C GLU A 146 -11.63 -8.34 10.26
N HIS A 147 -12.29 -7.94 9.17
CA HIS A 147 -13.07 -8.84 8.33
C HIS A 147 -12.20 -9.99 7.79
N ILE A 148 -11.01 -9.69 7.25
CA ILE A 148 -10.05 -10.71 6.82
C ILE A 148 -9.58 -11.56 8.00
N MET A 149 -9.20 -10.92 9.12
CA MET A 149 -8.70 -11.61 10.31
C MET A 149 -9.70 -12.59 10.92
N ALA A 150 -11.00 -12.35 10.75
CA ALA A 150 -12.05 -13.26 11.22
C ALA A 150 -12.07 -14.62 10.48
N THR A 151 -11.52 -14.66 9.27
CA THR A 151 -11.55 -15.85 8.40
C THR A 151 -10.17 -16.37 8.01
N ASP A 152 -9.17 -15.50 7.92
CA ASP A 152 -7.82 -15.83 7.47
C ASP A 152 -6.76 -15.02 8.25
N LEU A 153 -5.97 -15.72 9.06
CA LEU A 153 -4.82 -15.16 9.79
C LEU A 153 -3.48 -15.41 9.07
N SER A 154 -3.50 -15.93 7.86
CA SER A 154 -2.27 -16.31 7.16
C SER A 154 -1.55 -15.12 6.49
N ASN A 155 -2.24 -14.00 6.24
CA ASN A 155 -1.64 -12.83 5.62
C ASN A 155 -0.93 -11.95 6.66
N PRO A 156 0.42 -11.95 6.71
CA PRO A 156 1.16 -11.18 7.72
C PRO A 156 1.04 -9.67 7.53
N GLY A 157 0.74 -9.21 6.31
CA GLY A 157 0.52 -7.79 6.01
C GLY A 157 -0.73 -7.25 6.71
N VAL A 158 -1.83 -8.00 6.68
CA VAL A 158 -3.08 -7.67 7.37
C VAL A 158 -2.85 -7.54 8.87
N LEU A 159 -2.23 -8.56 9.49
CA LEU A 159 -1.94 -8.55 10.92
C LEU A 159 -1.03 -7.39 11.33
N HIS A 160 0.03 -7.16 10.56
CA HIS A 160 1.00 -6.11 10.83
C HIS A 160 0.38 -4.70 10.74
N LEU A 161 -0.41 -4.44 9.69
CA LEU A 161 -1.05 -3.15 9.50
C LEU A 161 -2.16 -2.90 10.52
N HIS A 162 -2.90 -3.94 10.92
CA HIS A 162 -3.88 -3.81 11.99
C HIS A 162 -3.23 -3.42 13.32
N ILE A 163 -2.13 -4.06 13.72
CA ILE A 163 -1.37 -3.69 14.93
C ILE A 163 -0.95 -2.21 14.86
N HIS A 164 -0.39 -1.76 13.74
CA HIS A 164 0.02 -0.37 13.58
C HIS A 164 -1.14 0.61 13.63
N LEU A 165 -2.30 0.23 13.10
CA LEU A 165 -3.49 1.09 13.10
C LEU A 165 -4.05 1.33 14.50
N ILE A 166 -4.06 0.26 15.34
CA ILE A 166 -4.70 0.29 16.65
C ILE A 166 -3.72 0.49 17.83
N CYS A 167 -2.41 0.31 17.65
CA CYS A 167 -1.45 0.37 18.75
C CYS A 167 -1.47 1.71 19.50
N LEU A 168 -1.82 2.80 18.84
CA LEU A 168 -1.94 4.13 19.45
C LEU A 168 -3.11 4.24 20.44
N LEU A 169 -4.12 3.37 20.35
CA LEU A 169 -5.24 3.31 21.31
C LEU A 169 -4.84 2.65 22.63
N TYR A 170 -3.87 1.76 22.62
CA TYR A 170 -3.48 0.95 23.78
C TYR A 170 -2.21 1.44 24.47
N THR A 171 -1.49 2.37 23.85
CA THR A 171 -0.27 2.96 24.41
C THR A 171 -0.57 4.34 25.02
N SER A 172 -1.13 4.38 26.20
CA SER A 172 -1.12 5.56 27.05
C SER A 172 -0.34 5.26 28.32
N PRO A 173 0.67 6.07 28.69
CA PRO A 173 1.49 6.96 27.85
C PRO A 173 2.59 6.20 27.10
N SER A 174 2.98 6.70 25.93
CA SER A 174 4.12 6.15 25.18
C SER A 174 5.39 6.17 26.04
N PRO A 175 6.27 5.17 25.95
CA PRO A 175 7.59 5.24 26.59
C PRO A 175 8.41 6.49 26.21
N ARG A 176 8.09 7.15 25.10
CA ARG A 176 8.69 8.45 24.70
C ARG A 176 8.25 9.61 25.57
N ASP A 177 7.07 9.53 26.19
CA ASP A 177 6.56 10.60 27.06
C ASP A 177 7.25 10.60 28.44
N TRP A 178 7.99 9.53 28.75
CA TRP A 178 8.79 9.39 29.99
C TRP A 178 10.23 9.89 29.86
N LEU A 179 10.64 10.29 28.65
CA LEU A 179 12.02 10.74 28.33
C LEU A 179 12.12 12.26 28.11
N GLN A 180 11.13 13.05 28.54
CA GLN A 180 11.18 14.52 28.58
C GLN A 180 11.57 15.02 29.95
#